data_213bd721b8e469c71a1be3c7b734c10e
#
_entry.id   213bd721b8e469c71a1be3c7b734c10e
#
_cell.length_a   1.000
_cell.length_b   1.000
_cell.length_c   1.000
_cell.angle_alpha   90.00
_cell.angle_beta   90.00
_cell.angle_gamma   90.00
#
_symmetry.space_group_name_H-M   'P 1'
#
loop_
_entity.id
_entity.type
_entity.pdbx_description
1 polymer ?
#
loop_
_entity_poly.entity_id
_entity_poly.type
_entity_poly.pdbx_seq_one_letter_code
_entity_poly.pdbx_strand_id
1 'polypeptide(L)'
;MPLPCLATLPPDPPFTEKLTTRSRTMKSELIIETPTHKWLYFGRDPEKPDKIIDTNQYMVVSSHHALLMDPGGIELFAAMLANIVKHIPLSQLTHLFASHQDPDIISSLGLWDQTLPKAKLYSPWLWEGFIRHFGMNNISYEPIADNGGSVSLDQVELQFIPAHYLHASGNFHVYDPVTKVLMSGDIGAALEDPQADIYVDDFEQHCAKMAYFHQRWMPSNRAKNDWIKRVRKLDIQYLCPQHGRIFRGPQVKQFLDWFENLNVGVGV
;
A
#
# COMPACT_ATOMS: atom_id res chain seq x y z
N MET A 1 -6.70 35.71 35.85
CA MET A 1 -6.93 34.27 35.69
C MET A 1 -5.56 33.60 35.52
N PRO A 2 -5.16 32.65 36.37
CA PRO A 2 -3.88 31.99 36.23
C PRO A 2 -3.96 30.93 35.12
N LEU A 3 -2.88 30.81 34.34
CA LEU A 3 -2.67 29.79 33.28
C LEU A 3 -2.62 28.38 33.89
N PRO A 4 -3.16 27.35 33.24
CA PRO A 4 -3.09 25.99 33.73
C PRO A 4 -1.67 25.45 33.66
N CYS A 5 -1.28 24.73 34.71
CA CYS A 5 0.00 24.03 34.89
C CYS A 5 0.24 23.05 33.73
N LEU A 6 1.37 23.21 33.06
CA LEU A 6 1.92 22.18 32.15
C LEU A 6 2.31 20.97 32.99
N ALA A 7 1.63 19.85 32.76
CA ALA A 7 2.03 18.57 33.35
C ALA A 7 3.37 18.14 32.72
N THR A 8 4.36 17.93 33.56
CA THR A 8 5.66 17.37 33.16
C THR A 8 5.48 15.90 32.77
N LEU A 9 5.96 15.54 31.61
CA LEU A 9 6.03 14.15 31.16
C LEU A 9 6.91 13.34 32.11
N PRO A 10 6.58 12.08 32.41
CA PRO A 10 7.42 11.21 33.22
C PRO A 10 8.76 10.93 32.49
N PRO A 11 9.86 10.70 33.23
CA PRO A 11 11.15 10.36 32.63
C PRO A 11 11.09 9.02 31.93
N ASP A 12 11.77 8.92 30.77
CA ASP A 12 11.90 7.70 29.99
C ASP A 12 12.45 6.55 30.86
N PRO A 13 11.92 5.31 30.71
CA PRO A 13 12.45 4.16 31.41
C PRO A 13 13.89 3.84 30.94
N PRO A 14 14.76 3.28 31.82
CA PRO A 14 16.12 2.98 31.43
C PRO A 14 16.17 1.90 30.36
N PHE A 15 16.92 2.20 29.29
CA PHE A 15 17.19 1.30 28.18
C PHE A 15 17.97 0.06 28.70
N THR A 16 17.27 -1.07 28.82
CA THR A 16 17.92 -2.38 28.96
C THR A 16 17.73 -3.16 27.66
N GLU A 17 18.67 -3.02 26.76
CA GLU A 17 18.74 -3.82 25.54
C GLU A 17 19.04 -5.29 25.89
N LYS A 18 18.04 -6.15 25.70
CA LYS A 18 18.30 -7.57 25.50
C LYS A 18 18.60 -7.78 24.02
N LEU A 19 19.86 -7.87 23.66
CA LEU A 19 20.31 -8.31 22.32
C LEU A 19 19.82 -9.75 22.05
N THR A 20 18.63 -9.89 21.52
CA THR A 20 18.24 -11.09 20.80
C THR A 20 18.55 -10.84 19.32
N THR A 21 19.58 -11.49 18.80
CA THR A 21 19.95 -11.50 17.39
C THR A 21 18.85 -12.17 16.55
N ARG A 22 17.71 -11.51 16.34
CA ARG A 22 16.79 -11.82 15.25
C ARG A 22 17.20 -10.96 14.05
N SER A 23 17.33 -11.59 12.89
CA SER A 23 17.58 -10.89 11.62
C SER A 23 16.59 -9.74 11.46
N ARG A 24 17.09 -8.50 11.53
CA ARG A 24 16.33 -7.28 11.35
C ARG A 24 16.29 -6.94 9.86
N THR A 25 15.58 -7.71 9.08
CA THR A 25 15.39 -7.43 7.66
C THR A 25 13.91 -7.28 7.37
N MET A 26 13.59 -6.38 6.44
CA MET A 26 12.24 -6.23 5.89
C MET A 26 11.67 -7.60 5.53
N LYS A 27 10.43 -7.87 5.92
CA LYS A 27 9.74 -9.14 5.62
C LYS A 27 9.36 -9.19 4.14
N SER A 28 9.45 -10.38 3.54
CA SER A 28 8.83 -10.68 2.26
C SER A 28 8.13 -12.04 2.36
N GLU A 29 6.87 -12.10 1.91
CA GLU A 29 6.05 -13.29 2.03
C GLU A 29 5.26 -13.54 0.74
N LEU A 30 5.04 -14.82 0.42
CA LEU A 30 4.16 -15.25 -0.66
C LEU A 30 2.72 -15.17 -0.19
N ILE A 31 1.89 -14.36 -0.84
CA ILE A 31 0.44 -14.27 -0.55
C ILE A 31 -0.29 -15.44 -1.23
N ILE A 32 -0.07 -15.58 -2.54
CA ILE A 32 -0.71 -16.60 -3.37
C ILE A 32 0.13 -16.85 -4.63
N GLU A 33 0.10 -18.08 -5.14
CA GLU A 33 0.73 -18.50 -6.39
C GLU A 33 -0.23 -19.31 -7.24
N THR A 34 -0.17 -19.05 -8.54
CA THR A 34 -0.92 -19.75 -9.58
C THR A 34 0.07 -20.29 -10.63
N PRO A 35 -0.36 -21.12 -11.60
CA PRO A 35 0.53 -21.52 -12.69
C PRO A 35 1.05 -20.38 -13.56
N THR A 36 0.42 -19.20 -13.55
CA THR A 36 0.77 -18.07 -14.41
C THR A 36 1.52 -16.96 -13.70
N HIS A 37 1.29 -16.76 -12.40
CA HIS A 37 1.90 -15.66 -11.62
C HIS A 37 1.76 -15.87 -10.13
N LYS A 38 2.49 -15.04 -9.37
CA LYS A 38 2.43 -14.99 -7.92
C LYS A 38 2.36 -13.56 -7.40
N TRP A 39 1.76 -13.41 -6.22
CA TRP A 39 1.72 -12.18 -5.44
C TRP A 39 2.66 -12.29 -4.26
N LEU A 40 3.55 -11.32 -4.14
CA LEU A 40 4.49 -11.16 -3.03
C LEU A 40 4.12 -9.92 -2.22
N TYR A 41 4.25 -10.04 -0.92
CA TYR A 41 4.18 -8.97 0.06
C TYR A 41 5.59 -8.60 0.50
N PHE A 42 5.83 -7.30 0.67
CA PHE A 42 6.98 -6.73 1.35
C PHE A 42 6.47 -5.72 2.37
N GLY A 43 7.09 -5.66 3.53
CA GLY A 43 6.65 -4.65 4.49
C GLY A 43 7.36 -4.72 5.83
N ARG A 44 7.04 -3.70 6.63
CA ARG A 44 7.47 -3.54 7.99
C ARG A 44 8.99 -3.67 8.12
N ASP A 45 9.70 -2.67 7.59
CA ASP A 45 11.15 -2.58 7.79
C ASP A 45 11.43 -2.24 9.26
N PRO A 46 12.05 -3.18 10.03
CA PRO A 46 12.36 -2.93 11.42
C PRO A 46 13.51 -1.93 11.61
N GLU A 47 14.20 -1.55 10.56
CA GLU A 47 15.30 -0.58 10.56
C GLU A 47 14.87 0.80 10.03
N LYS A 48 13.59 0.99 9.70
CA LYS A 48 13.10 2.30 9.29
C LYS A 48 13.34 3.35 10.38
N PRO A 49 13.55 4.63 10.00
CA PRO A 49 13.66 5.71 10.97
C PRO A 49 12.43 5.82 11.89
N ASP A 50 12.66 6.19 13.15
CA ASP A 50 11.59 6.44 14.11
C ASP A 50 10.59 7.47 13.57
N LYS A 51 9.32 7.28 13.90
CA LYS A 51 8.17 8.13 13.52
C LYS A 51 7.77 8.08 12.05
N ILE A 52 8.44 7.29 11.21
CA ILE A 52 7.95 7.01 9.86
C ILE A 52 6.87 5.92 9.94
N ILE A 53 5.78 6.14 9.22
CA ILE A 53 4.67 5.16 9.14
C ILE A 53 5.14 3.95 8.36
N ASP A 54 4.84 2.74 8.86
CA ASP A 54 5.09 1.50 8.14
C ASP A 54 4.18 1.39 6.91
N THR A 55 4.77 0.95 5.81
CA THR A 55 4.05 0.70 4.56
C THR A 55 4.25 -0.73 4.09
N ASN A 56 3.25 -1.26 3.42
CA ASN A 56 3.30 -2.53 2.71
C ASN A 56 3.46 -2.26 1.22
N GLN A 57 4.36 -2.99 0.58
CA GLN A 57 4.50 -3.00 -0.86
C GLN A 57 4.07 -4.37 -1.38
N TYR A 58 3.54 -4.40 -2.59
CA TYR A 58 3.10 -5.65 -3.22
C TYR A 58 3.74 -5.79 -4.59
N MET A 59 4.02 -7.02 -4.98
CA MET A 59 4.57 -7.30 -6.31
C MET A 59 3.88 -8.49 -6.95
N VAL A 60 3.40 -8.30 -8.18
CA VAL A 60 2.98 -9.40 -9.06
C VAL A 60 4.15 -9.81 -9.91
N VAL A 61 4.43 -11.10 -9.94
CA VAL A 61 5.49 -11.68 -10.77
C VAL A 61 4.89 -12.70 -11.72
N SER A 62 4.98 -12.44 -13.01
CA SER A 62 4.63 -13.38 -14.08
C SER A 62 5.88 -14.00 -14.73
N SER A 63 5.76 -14.64 -15.87
CA SER A 63 6.89 -15.38 -16.49
C SER A 63 8.09 -14.50 -16.81
N HIS A 64 7.88 -13.30 -17.38
CA HIS A 64 8.95 -12.42 -17.85
C HIS A 64 8.87 -11.01 -17.28
N HIS A 65 7.76 -10.64 -16.68
CA HIS A 65 7.47 -9.30 -16.18
C HIS A 65 7.07 -9.30 -14.70
N ALA A 66 7.37 -8.23 -14.02
CA ALA A 66 6.83 -7.98 -12.69
C ALA A 66 6.35 -6.53 -12.58
N LEU A 67 5.32 -6.34 -11.75
CA LEU A 67 4.75 -5.05 -11.36
C LEU A 67 4.96 -4.86 -9.86
N LEU A 68 5.71 -3.84 -9.46
CA LEU A 68 5.80 -3.39 -8.07
C LEU A 68 4.76 -2.29 -7.84
N MET A 69 3.93 -2.46 -6.83
CA MET A 69 2.86 -1.53 -6.45
C MET A 69 3.24 -0.75 -5.20
N ASP A 70 3.03 0.56 -5.26
CA ASP A 70 3.35 1.54 -4.21
C ASP A 70 4.77 1.34 -3.68
N PRO A 71 5.80 1.72 -4.47
CA PRO A 71 7.19 1.31 -4.25
C PRO A 71 7.83 1.83 -2.95
N GLY A 72 7.10 2.67 -2.20
CA GLY A 72 7.47 3.10 -0.87
C GLY A 72 8.21 4.44 -0.82
N GLY A 73 8.48 4.88 0.39
CA GLY A 73 9.28 6.07 0.68
C GLY A 73 10.75 5.88 0.29
N ILE A 74 11.46 7.00 0.21
CA ILE A 74 12.88 7.02 -0.19
C ILE A 74 13.76 6.18 0.77
N GLU A 75 13.41 6.12 2.03
CA GLU A 75 14.09 5.36 3.08
C GLU A 75 13.99 3.85 2.88
N LEU A 76 12.94 3.37 2.19
CA LEU A 76 12.71 1.94 1.94
C LEU A 76 13.43 1.43 0.69
N PHE A 77 13.88 2.32 -0.20
CA PHE A 77 14.41 1.92 -1.51
C PHE A 77 15.49 0.83 -1.44
N ALA A 78 16.50 0.99 -0.58
CA ALA A 78 17.61 0.04 -0.48
C ALA A 78 17.14 -1.33 0.06
N ALA A 79 16.25 -1.33 1.07
CA ALA A 79 15.69 -2.55 1.64
C ALA A 79 14.78 -3.26 0.63
N MET A 80 13.95 -2.51 -0.11
CA MET A 80 13.11 -3.05 -1.18
C MET A 80 13.94 -3.68 -2.29
N LEU A 81 14.94 -2.97 -2.80
CA LEU A 81 15.82 -3.48 -3.85
C LEU A 81 16.49 -4.79 -3.41
N ALA A 82 17.06 -4.81 -2.18
CA ALA A 82 17.72 -5.99 -1.62
C ALA A 82 16.77 -7.18 -1.43
N ASN A 83 15.49 -6.94 -1.20
CA ASN A 83 14.49 -8.00 -1.08
C ASN A 83 13.98 -8.48 -2.45
N ILE A 84 13.70 -7.59 -3.37
CA ILE A 84 13.21 -7.94 -4.72
C ILE A 84 14.17 -8.88 -5.43
N VAL A 85 15.50 -8.61 -5.37
CA VAL A 85 16.51 -9.44 -6.05
C VAL A 85 16.66 -10.86 -5.48
N LYS A 86 16.07 -11.14 -4.31
CA LYS A 86 15.97 -12.50 -3.76
C LYS A 86 14.90 -13.34 -4.47
N HIS A 87 13.92 -12.69 -5.09
CA HIS A 87 12.75 -13.33 -5.71
C HIS A 87 12.82 -13.36 -7.23
N ILE A 88 13.38 -12.31 -7.86
CA ILE A 88 13.48 -12.15 -9.30
C ILE A 88 14.77 -11.44 -9.70
N PRO A 89 15.31 -11.66 -10.91
CA PRO A 89 16.31 -10.78 -11.48
C PRO A 89 15.71 -9.39 -11.69
N LEU A 90 16.48 -8.34 -11.40
CA LEU A 90 15.99 -6.96 -11.48
C LEU A 90 15.47 -6.56 -12.86
N SER A 91 16.02 -7.18 -13.93
CA SER A 91 15.56 -6.97 -15.31
C SER A 91 14.12 -7.43 -15.57
N GLN A 92 13.56 -8.27 -14.69
CA GLN A 92 12.16 -8.71 -14.76
C GLN A 92 11.19 -7.69 -14.15
N LEU A 93 11.67 -6.77 -13.29
CA LEU A 93 10.87 -5.68 -12.77
C LEU A 93 10.73 -4.59 -13.83
N THR A 94 9.69 -4.68 -14.63
CA THR A 94 9.44 -3.85 -15.81
C THR A 94 8.33 -2.83 -15.65
N HIS A 95 7.55 -2.96 -14.56
CA HIS A 95 6.40 -2.11 -14.31
C HIS A 95 6.38 -1.65 -12.86
N LEU A 96 6.03 -0.38 -12.66
CA LEU A 96 5.72 0.22 -11.38
C LEU A 96 4.28 0.72 -11.40
N PHE A 97 3.64 0.73 -10.25
CA PHE A 97 2.33 1.35 -10.06
C PHE A 97 2.38 2.22 -8.82
N ALA A 98 1.85 3.44 -8.91
CA ALA A 98 1.64 4.33 -7.78
C ALA A 98 0.15 4.67 -7.68
N SER A 99 -0.48 4.27 -6.59
CA SER A 99 -1.92 4.43 -6.37
C SER A 99 -2.34 5.90 -6.30
N HIS A 100 -1.54 6.71 -5.62
CA HIS A 100 -1.72 8.16 -5.45
C HIS A 100 -0.38 8.86 -5.12
N GLN A 101 -0.43 10.14 -4.76
CA GLN A 101 0.74 11.02 -4.72
C GLN A 101 1.45 11.14 -3.35
N ASP A 102 1.12 10.33 -2.36
CA ASP A 102 1.68 10.49 -1.03
C ASP A 102 3.17 10.14 -0.96
N PRO A 103 3.97 10.84 -0.13
CA PRO A 103 5.42 10.67 -0.09
C PRO A 103 5.88 9.26 0.25
N ASP A 104 5.15 8.56 1.09
CA ASP A 104 5.41 7.16 1.50
C ASP A 104 5.11 6.14 0.39
N ILE A 105 4.56 6.60 -0.72
CA ILE A 105 4.35 5.83 -1.95
C ILE A 105 5.37 6.20 -3.01
N ILE A 106 5.57 7.51 -3.24
CA ILE A 106 6.22 8.00 -4.47
C ILE A 106 7.61 8.59 -4.25
N SER A 107 8.05 8.87 -3.01
CA SER A 107 9.32 9.58 -2.83
C SER A 107 10.56 8.78 -3.25
N SER A 108 10.47 7.45 -3.37
CA SER A 108 11.55 6.62 -3.93
C SER A 108 11.57 6.57 -5.47
N LEU A 109 10.56 7.10 -6.17
CA LEU A 109 10.43 6.97 -7.63
C LEU A 109 11.63 7.51 -8.40
N GLY A 110 12.28 8.59 -7.92
CA GLY A 110 13.50 9.10 -8.55
C GLY A 110 14.67 8.11 -8.52
N LEU A 111 14.77 7.28 -7.49
CA LEU A 111 15.77 6.20 -7.40
C LEU A 111 15.41 5.02 -8.30
N TRP A 112 14.11 4.68 -8.37
CA TRP A 112 13.63 3.68 -9.31
C TRP A 112 13.82 4.09 -10.76
N ASP A 113 13.64 5.38 -11.09
CA ASP A 113 13.87 5.96 -12.42
C ASP A 113 15.32 5.76 -12.89
N GLN A 114 16.27 5.93 -11.99
CA GLN A 114 17.69 5.69 -12.28
C GLN A 114 18.02 4.20 -12.37
N THR A 115 17.38 3.37 -11.57
CA THR A 115 17.65 1.93 -11.48
C THR A 115 16.99 1.14 -12.61
N LEU A 116 15.80 1.56 -13.03
CA LEU A 116 14.94 0.90 -14.02
C LEU A 116 14.54 1.86 -15.16
N PRO A 117 15.48 2.42 -15.91
CA PRO A 117 15.18 3.50 -16.87
C PRO A 117 14.29 3.09 -18.04
N LYS A 118 14.02 1.79 -18.20
CA LYS A 118 13.13 1.24 -19.22
C LYS A 118 11.79 0.75 -18.69
N ALA A 119 11.55 0.88 -17.38
CA ALA A 119 10.28 0.50 -16.79
C ALA A 119 9.16 1.45 -17.21
N LYS A 120 7.92 1.03 -16.96
CA LYS A 120 6.71 1.82 -17.12
C LYS A 120 6.14 2.12 -15.75
N LEU A 121 5.74 3.37 -15.50
CA LEU A 121 5.02 3.76 -14.30
C LEU A 121 3.56 4.02 -14.63
N TYR A 122 2.66 3.22 -14.09
CA TYR A 122 1.22 3.45 -14.10
C TYR A 122 0.83 4.26 -12.88
N SER A 123 0.16 5.38 -13.09
CA SER A 123 -0.36 6.22 -12.00
C SER A 123 -1.50 7.09 -12.53
N PRO A 124 -2.39 7.63 -11.66
CA PRO A 124 -3.42 8.55 -12.11
C PRO A 124 -2.85 9.69 -12.96
N TRP A 125 -3.47 9.99 -14.10
CA TRP A 125 -3.03 11.08 -14.98
C TRP A 125 -2.87 12.42 -14.24
N LEU A 126 -3.67 12.62 -13.20
CA LEU A 126 -3.70 13.83 -12.38
C LEU A 126 -2.35 14.13 -11.68
N TRP A 127 -1.56 13.09 -11.40
CA TRP A 127 -0.33 13.22 -10.61
C TRP A 127 0.95 13.31 -11.43
N GLU A 128 0.92 13.18 -12.75
CA GLU A 128 2.12 13.19 -13.58
C GLU A 128 3.02 14.40 -13.31
N GLY A 129 2.44 15.60 -13.32
CA GLY A 129 3.17 16.83 -13.07
C GLY A 129 3.82 16.91 -11.67
N PHE A 130 3.20 16.28 -10.66
CA PHE A 130 3.71 16.26 -9.29
C PHE A 130 4.79 15.19 -9.10
N ILE A 131 4.60 14.00 -9.65
CA ILE A 131 5.54 12.88 -9.55
C ILE A 131 6.88 13.23 -10.22
N ARG A 132 6.87 13.96 -11.30
CA ARG A 132 8.10 14.42 -11.98
C ARG A 132 9.00 15.29 -11.11
N HIS A 133 8.49 15.94 -10.07
CA HIS A 133 9.31 16.67 -9.10
C HIS A 133 10.27 15.79 -8.30
N PHE A 134 10.04 14.47 -8.25
CA PHE A 134 10.97 13.50 -7.64
C PHE A 134 12.13 13.09 -8.56
N GLY A 135 12.34 13.80 -9.67
CA GLY A 135 13.48 13.57 -10.58
C GLY A 135 13.24 12.48 -11.61
N MET A 136 12.01 12.11 -11.88
CA MET A 136 11.66 11.13 -12.91
C MET A 136 11.83 11.71 -14.32
N ASN A 137 12.80 11.16 -15.08
CA ASN A 137 13.13 11.62 -16.42
C ASN A 137 13.29 10.47 -17.45
N ASN A 138 13.44 9.22 -17.02
CA ASN A 138 13.76 8.08 -17.87
C ASN A 138 12.56 7.10 -18.01
N ILE A 139 11.87 6.79 -16.91
CA ILE A 139 10.71 5.90 -16.89
C ILE A 139 9.58 6.47 -17.75
N SER A 140 8.98 5.61 -18.58
CA SER A 140 7.75 5.96 -19.32
C SER A 140 6.59 6.10 -18.33
N TYR A 141 5.95 7.26 -18.32
CA TYR A 141 4.73 7.48 -17.54
C TYR A 141 3.51 7.04 -18.36
N GLU A 142 2.75 6.09 -17.83
CA GLU A 142 1.55 5.53 -18.43
C GLU A 142 0.33 6.04 -17.63
N PRO A 143 -0.32 7.11 -18.08
CA PRO A 143 -1.38 7.75 -17.31
C PRO A 143 -2.64 6.87 -17.28
N ILE A 144 -3.18 6.64 -16.08
CA ILE A 144 -4.46 5.96 -15.89
C ILE A 144 -5.58 7.00 -15.96
N ALA A 145 -6.54 6.80 -16.86
CA ALA A 145 -7.71 7.66 -17.01
C ALA A 145 -8.70 7.45 -15.84
N ASP A 146 -9.53 8.46 -15.53
CA ASP A 146 -10.42 8.47 -14.35
C ASP A 146 -11.38 7.26 -14.26
N ASN A 147 -11.72 6.67 -15.38
CA ASN A 147 -12.60 5.48 -15.43
C ASN A 147 -11.85 4.15 -15.24
N GLY A 148 -10.54 4.19 -15.01
CA GLY A 148 -9.71 2.99 -14.84
C GLY A 148 -9.07 2.51 -16.13
N GLY A 149 -8.63 1.26 -16.13
CA GLY A 149 -7.97 0.59 -17.24
C GLY A 149 -7.40 -0.75 -16.78
N SER A 150 -6.42 -1.26 -17.50
CA SER A 150 -5.72 -2.49 -17.15
C SER A 150 -4.26 -2.44 -17.59
N VAL A 151 -3.48 -3.37 -17.04
CA VAL A 151 -2.10 -3.65 -17.46
C VAL A 151 -1.93 -5.15 -17.67
N SER A 152 -1.26 -5.53 -18.75
CA SER A 152 -0.96 -6.91 -19.05
C SER A 152 0.50 -7.23 -18.71
N LEU A 153 0.70 -8.28 -17.92
CA LEU A 153 1.98 -8.86 -17.59
C LEU A 153 2.02 -10.29 -18.16
N ASP A 154 2.58 -10.48 -19.34
CA ASP A 154 2.49 -11.73 -20.09
C ASP A 154 1.02 -12.16 -20.33
N GLN A 155 0.55 -13.21 -19.66
CA GLN A 155 -0.82 -13.72 -19.77
C GLN A 155 -1.74 -13.21 -18.63
N VAL A 156 -1.22 -12.38 -17.74
CA VAL A 156 -1.95 -11.87 -16.59
C VAL A 156 -2.46 -10.47 -16.90
N GLU A 157 -3.77 -10.26 -16.76
CA GLU A 157 -4.39 -8.94 -16.89
C GLU A 157 -4.85 -8.44 -15.52
N LEU A 158 -4.25 -7.33 -15.07
CA LEU A 158 -4.59 -6.66 -13.82
C LEU A 158 -5.43 -5.42 -14.13
N GLN A 159 -6.46 -5.18 -13.33
CA GLN A 159 -7.42 -4.09 -13.53
C GLN A 159 -7.13 -2.92 -12.59
N PHE A 160 -7.16 -1.70 -13.11
CA PHE A 160 -7.10 -0.47 -12.31
C PHE A 160 -8.52 -0.07 -11.89
N ILE A 161 -8.82 -0.16 -10.60
CA ILE A 161 -10.14 0.14 -10.03
C ILE A 161 -10.14 1.56 -9.48
N PRO A 162 -10.96 2.48 -10.01
CA PRO A 162 -11.03 3.84 -9.50
C PRO A 162 -11.45 3.89 -8.01
N ALA A 163 -10.70 4.66 -7.22
CA ALA A 163 -10.91 4.90 -5.80
C ALA A 163 -10.76 6.39 -5.45
N HIS A 164 -11.18 7.27 -6.37
CA HIS A 164 -11.03 8.72 -6.24
C HIS A 164 -11.61 9.24 -4.93
N TYR A 165 -10.90 10.17 -4.30
CA TYR A 165 -11.19 10.74 -2.98
C TYR A 165 -11.16 9.74 -1.82
N LEU A 166 -10.39 8.63 -1.97
CA LEU A 166 -10.18 7.64 -0.92
C LEU A 166 -8.67 7.31 -0.77
N HIS A 167 -7.81 8.21 -0.12
CA HIS A 167 -8.22 9.58 0.26
C HIS A 167 -7.87 10.62 -0.80
N ALA A 168 -6.93 10.37 -1.69
CA ALA A 168 -6.46 11.31 -2.70
C ALA A 168 -7.51 11.52 -3.81
N SER A 169 -7.54 12.70 -4.42
CA SER A 169 -8.49 13.05 -5.49
C SER A 169 -8.34 12.17 -6.73
N GLY A 170 -7.11 11.75 -7.06
CA GLY A 170 -6.83 10.69 -8.04
C GLY A 170 -6.23 9.50 -7.29
N ASN A 171 -6.98 8.41 -7.18
CA ASN A 171 -6.51 7.18 -6.52
C ASN A 171 -7.04 5.96 -7.29
N PHE A 172 -6.19 4.94 -7.43
CA PHE A 172 -6.55 3.66 -8.04
C PHE A 172 -6.07 2.50 -7.19
N HIS A 173 -6.80 1.41 -7.27
CA HIS A 173 -6.44 0.11 -6.74
C HIS A 173 -6.09 -0.84 -7.87
N VAL A 174 -5.37 -1.93 -7.57
CA VAL A 174 -5.07 -2.98 -8.54
C VAL A 174 -5.83 -4.24 -8.15
N TYR A 175 -6.66 -4.74 -9.05
CA TYR A 175 -7.41 -5.98 -8.88
C TYR A 175 -6.94 -7.06 -9.85
N ASP A 176 -6.69 -8.24 -9.31
CA ASP A 176 -6.38 -9.44 -10.07
C ASP A 176 -7.59 -10.38 -10.06
N PRO A 177 -8.26 -10.57 -11.20
CA PRO A 177 -9.44 -11.42 -11.26
C PRO A 177 -9.13 -12.93 -11.15
N VAL A 178 -7.86 -13.35 -11.37
CA VAL A 178 -7.46 -14.75 -11.28
C VAL A 178 -7.22 -15.16 -9.84
N THR A 179 -6.41 -14.38 -9.11
CA THR A 179 -6.11 -14.66 -7.70
C THR A 179 -7.10 -14.04 -6.74
N LYS A 180 -7.97 -13.14 -7.24
CA LYS A 180 -8.99 -12.42 -6.44
C LYS A 180 -8.36 -11.54 -5.36
N VAL A 181 -7.17 -11.00 -5.65
CA VAL A 181 -6.45 -10.05 -4.79
C VAL A 181 -6.81 -8.63 -5.21
N LEU A 182 -7.18 -7.80 -4.25
CA LEU A 182 -7.31 -6.35 -4.40
C LEU A 182 -6.25 -5.65 -3.56
N MET A 183 -5.25 -5.04 -4.20
CA MET A 183 -4.39 -4.05 -3.58
C MET A 183 -5.20 -2.75 -3.46
N SER A 184 -5.40 -2.28 -2.23
CA SER A 184 -6.42 -1.27 -1.91
C SER A 184 -5.86 0.07 -1.45
N GLY A 185 -4.55 0.33 -1.66
CA GLY A 185 -3.92 1.56 -1.19
C GLY A 185 -4.22 1.78 0.30
N ASP A 186 -4.67 2.96 0.66
CA ASP A 186 -5.00 3.31 2.04
C ASP A 186 -6.33 2.77 2.55
N ILE A 187 -7.14 2.16 1.70
CA ILE A 187 -8.38 1.54 2.16
C ILE A 187 -8.06 0.24 2.91
N GLY A 188 -8.41 0.20 4.19
CA GLY A 188 -8.03 -0.86 5.12
C GLY A 188 -6.83 -0.51 6.00
N ALA A 189 -6.28 0.71 5.86
CA ALA A 189 -5.11 1.17 6.59
C ALA A 189 -5.29 1.09 8.12
N ALA A 190 -4.27 0.59 8.79
CA ALA A 190 -4.17 0.55 10.24
C ALA A 190 -2.73 0.76 10.68
N LEU A 191 -2.54 1.38 11.85
CA LEU A 191 -1.23 1.43 12.49
C LEU A 191 -1.01 0.14 13.27
N GLU A 192 0.07 -0.57 12.94
CA GLU A 192 0.39 -1.89 13.52
C GLU A 192 1.76 -1.92 14.18
N ASP A 193 1.90 -2.85 15.11
CA ASP A 193 3.21 -3.21 15.64
C ASP A 193 4.05 -3.85 14.52
N PRO A 194 5.33 -3.46 14.34
CA PRO A 194 6.23 -4.07 13.35
C PRO A 194 6.38 -5.59 13.48
N GLN A 195 6.09 -6.16 14.65
CA GLN A 195 6.13 -7.61 14.89
C GLN A 195 4.80 -8.33 14.66
N ALA A 196 3.72 -7.59 14.41
CA ALA A 196 2.40 -8.19 14.19
C ALA A 196 2.39 -9.11 12.95
N ASP A 197 1.46 -10.06 12.92
CA ASP A 197 1.21 -10.90 11.75
C ASP A 197 0.73 -10.06 10.57
N ILE A 198 0.98 -10.55 9.36
CA ILE A 198 0.58 -9.84 8.13
C ILE A 198 -0.92 -9.95 7.86
N TYR A 199 -1.62 -10.92 8.46
CA TYR A 199 -3.04 -11.14 8.27
C TYR A 199 -3.85 -10.66 9.47
N VAL A 200 -5.05 -10.15 9.21
CA VAL A 200 -6.05 -9.89 10.26
C VAL A 200 -6.49 -11.25 10.83
N ASP A 201 -6.44 -11.38 12.15
CA ASP A 201 -6.91 -12.54 12.92
C ASP A 201 -8.21 -12.22 13.68
N ASP A 202 -8.23 -11.09 14.38
CA ASP A 202 -9.40 -10.58 15.08
C ASP A 202 -9.87 -9.27 14.43
N PHE A 203 -10.98 -9.34 13.70
CA PHE A 203 -11.52 -8.21 12.97
C PHE A 203 -12.01 -7.07 13.89
N GLU A 204 -12.63 -7.40 15.03
CA GLU A 204 -13.18 -6.38 15.94
C GLU A 204 -12.07 -5.56 16.58
N GLN A 205 -11.01 -6.21 17.05
CA GLN A 205 -9.83 -5.50 17.55
C GLN A 205 -9.15 -4.67 16.47
N HIS A 206 -9.09 -5.18 15.25
CA HIS A 206 -8.50 -4.47 14.13
C HIS A 206 -9.29 -3.21 13.73
N CYS A 207 -10.62 -3.22 13.85
CA CYS A 207 -11.46 -2.04 13.61
C CYS A 207 -11.04 -0.83 14.43
N ALA A 208 -10.67 -1.02 15.70
CA ALA A 208 -10.24 0.08 16.57
C ALA A 208 -8.96 0.79 16.05
N LYS A 209 -8.10 0.05 15.34
CA LYS A 209 -6.86 0.58 14.75
C LYS A 209 -7.10 1.32 13.43
N MET A 210 -8.20 1.01 12.74
CA MET A 210 -8.55 1.57 11.43
C MET A 210 -9.47 2.79 11.53
N ALA A 211 -10.37 2.80 12.52
CA ALA A 211 -11.53 3.69 12.53
C ALA A 211 -11.16 5.17 12.40
N TYR A 212 -10.23 5.64 13.24
CA TYR A 212 -9.83 7.05 13.25
C TYR A 212 -9.21 7.49 11.93
N PHE A 213 -8.32 6.64 11.35
CA PHE A 213 -7.70 6.93 10.05
C PHE A 213 -8.78 7.13 8.98
N HIS A 214 -9.68 6.16 8.79
CA HIS A 214 -10.72 6.26 7.76
C HIS A 214 -11.69 7.42 8.01
N GLN A 215 -12.07 7.67 9.26
CA GLN A 215 -12.94 8.79 9.61
C GLN A 215 -12.30 10.13 9.27
N ARG A 216 -11.01 10.28 9.52
CA ARG A 216 -10.31 11.57 9.41
C ARG A 216 -9.78 11.85 8.00
N TRP A 217 -9.24 10.80 7.32
CA TRP A 217 -8.56 10.96 6.04
C TRP A 217 -9.47 10.80 4.83
N MET A 218 -10.53 9.99 4.92
CA MET A 218 -11.49 9.85 3.83
C MET A 218 -12.47 11.03 3.84
N PRO A 219 -12.48 11.89 2.79
CA PRO A 219 -13.20 13.15 2.87
C PRO A 219 -14.71 13.03 2.61
N SER A 220 -15.20 11.92 2.04
CA SER A 220 -16.54 11.87 1.48
C SER A 220 -17.21 10.51 1.62
N ASN A 221 -18.36 10.48 2.34
CA ASN A 221 -19.23 9.30 2.37
C ASN A 221 -19.76 8.91 0.99
N ARG A 222 -19.97 9.88 0.09
CA ARG A 222 -20.39 9.61 -1.28
C ARG A 222 -19.31 8.82 -2.04
N ALA A 223 -18.07 9.30 -2.02
CA ALA A 223 -16.94 8.62 -2.69
C ALA A 223 -16.74 7.21 -2.12
N LYS A 224 -16.77 7.07 -0.78
CA LYS A 224 -16.71 5.80 -0.08
C LYS A 224 -17.78 4.82 -0.56
N ASN A 225 -19.03 5.25 -0.58
CA ASN A 225 -20.15 4.40 -0.97
C ASN A 225 -20.12 4.03 -2.47
N ASP A 226 -19.66 4.92 -3.33
CA ASP A 226 -19.49 4.62 -4.76
C ASP A 226 -18.38 3.58 -4.98
N TRP A 227 -17.27 3.67 -4.24
CA TRP A 227 -16.22 2.65 -4.27
C TRP A 227 -16.73 1.30 -3.76
N ILE A 228 -17.43 1.26 -2.62
CA ILE A 228 -18.01 0.03 -2.08
C ILE A 228 -18.95 -0.65 -3.08
N LYS A 229 -19.85 0.11 -3.72
CA LYS A 229 -20.74 -0.42 -4.77
C LYS A 229 -19.97 -1.04 -5.95
N ARG A 230 -18.79 -0.48 -6.27
CA ARG A 230 -17.93 -0.96 -7.35
C ARG A 230 -17.25 -2.26 -6.95
N VAL A 231 -16.60 -2.30 -5.80
CA VAL A 231 -15.80 -3.46 -5.36
C VAL A 231 -16.66 -4.64 -4.91
N ARG A 232 -17.89 -4.41 -4.46
CA ARG A 232 -18.84 -5.51 -4.17
C ARG A 232 -19.27 -6.32 -5.41
N LYS A 233 -18.96 -5.84 -6.61
CA LYS A 233 -19.16 -6.59 -7.86
C LYS A 233 -17.99 -7.50 -8.20
N LEU A 234 -16.88 -7.36 -7.49
CA LEU A 234 -15.67 -8.17 -7.65
C LEU A 234 -15.69 -9.33 -6.65
N ASP A 235 -15.10 -10.46 -7.05
CA ASP A 235 -14.86 -11.58 -6.15
C ASP A 235 -13.50 -11.40 -5.48
N ILE A 236 -13.49 -10.78 -4.29
CA ILE A 236 -12.27 -10.43 -3.57
C ILE A 236 -12.06 -11.44 -2.44
N GLN A 237 -10.93 -12.16 -2.49
CA GLN A 237 -10.51 -13.11 -1.45
C GLN A 237 -9.41 -12.54 -0.56
N TYR A 238 -8.62 -11.57 -1.08
CA TYR A 238 -7.61 -10.84 -0.33
C TYR A 238 -7.75 -9.34 -0.59
N LEU A 239 -7.87 -8.56 0.48
CA LEU A 239 -7.78 -7.10 0.41
C LEU A 239 -6.48 -6.70 1.08
N CYS A 240 -5.62 -6.03 0.32
CA CYS A 240 -4.22 -5.78 0.62
C CYS A 240 -3.97 -4.28 0.76
N PRO A 241 -4.10 -3.69 1.97
CA PRO A 241 -3.87 -2.27 2.19
C PRO A 241 -2.38 -1.93 2.24
N GLN A 242 -2.07 -0.67 1.95
CA GLN A 242 -0.70 -0.13 2.05
C GLN A 242 -0.21 -0.08 3.50
N HIS A 243 -1.09 0.10 4.47
CA HIS A 243 -0.76 0.11 5.90
C HIS A 243 -1.54 -0.96 6.64
N GLY A 244 -0.88 -1.61 7.61
CA GLY A 244 -1.54 -2.57 8.49
C GLY A 244 -1.55 -3.99 7.94
N ARG A 245 -2.65 -4.72 8.17
CA ARG A 245 -2.76 -6.16 7.90
C ARG A 245 -3.64 -6.46 6.70
N ILE A 246 -3.35 -7.57 6.03
CA ILE A 246 -4.12 -8.11 4.91
C ILE A 246 -5.40 -8.78 5.43
N PHE A 247 -6.54 -8.45 4.83
CA PHE A 247 -7.80 -9.15 5.06
C PHE A 247 -7.92 -10.33 4.09
N ARG A 248 -8.43 -11.46 4.57
CA ARG A 248 -8.61 -12.66 3.74
C ARG A 248 -9.92 -13.38 4.03
N GLY A 249 -10.50 -13.97 2.97
CA GLY A 249 -11.74 -14.75 3.06
C GLY A 249 -12.90 -13.96 3.67
N PRO A 250 -13.55 -14.45 4.75
CA PRO A 250 -14.71 -13.78 5.35
C PRO A 250 -14.43 -12.36 5.86
N GLN A 251 -13.19 -12.06 6.24
CA GLN A 251 -12.80 -10.75 6.77
C GLN A 251 -12.90 -9.65 5.72
N VAL A 252 -12.75 -9.97 4.44
CA VAL A 252 -12.97 -9.01 3.34
C VAL A 252 -14.41 -8.49 3.37
N LYS A 253 -15.38 -9.41 3.51
CA LYS A 253 -16.79 -9.02 3.63
C LYS A 253 -17.05 -8.22 4.91
N GLN A 254 -16.49 -8.65 6.04
CA GLN A 254 -16.59 -7.92 7.32
C GLN A 254 -16.05 -6.49 7.19
N PHE A 255 -14.90 -6.31 6.53
CA PHE A 255 -14.34 -4.99 6.27
C PHE A 255 -15.26 -4.13 5.39
N LEU A 256 -15.78 -4.66 4.29
CA LEU A 256 -16.68 -3.91 3.42
C LEU A 256 -17.97 -3.51 4.13
N ASP A 257 -18.54 -4.39 4.94
CA ASP A 257 -19.74 -4.11 5.74
C ASP A 257 -19.47 -3.06 6.82
N TRP A 258 -18.33 -3.15 7.51
CA TRP A 258 -17.90 -2.15 8.48
C TRP A 258 -17.65 -0.79 7.83
N PHE A 259 -16.91 -0.75 6.73
CA PHE A 259 -16.55 0.50 6.04
C PHE A 259 -17.78 1.19 5.44
N GLU A 260 -18.75 0.42 4.92
CA GLU A 260 -20.03 0.96 4.43
C GLU A 260 -20.78 1.74 5.53
N ASN A 261 -20.79 1.21 6.75
CA ASN A 261 -21.48 1.79 7.90
C ASN A 261 -20.68 2.90 8.60
N LEU A 262 -19.36 3.00 8.33
CA LEU A 262 -18.52 4.02 8.94
C LEU A 262 -18.86 5.40 8.38
N ASN A 263 -19.07 6.38 9.25
CA ASN A 263 -19.17 7.78 8.82
C ASN A 263 -17.78 8.38 8.69
N VAL A 264 -17.47 8.96 7.53
CA VAL A 264 -16.16 9.57 7.21
C VAL A 264 -16.30 11.07 6.98
N GLY A 265 -15.16 11.78 6.89
CA GLY A 265 -15.15 13.24 6.70
C GLY A 265 -15.22 13.99 8.03
N VAL A 266 -14.75 13.41 9.14
CA VAL A 266 -14.69 14.11 10.43
C VAL A 266 -13.58 15.17 10.45
N GLY A 267 -13.83 16.28 11.11
CA GLY A 267 -12.90 17.41 11.21
C GLY A 267 -13.21 18.56 10.24
N VAL A 268 -14.37 18.51 9.59
CA VAL A 268 -14.98 19.61 8.82
C VAL A 268 -16.32 19.97 9.39
#